data_b6624e20e87fa108e0502af5dd552b9b
#
_entry.id   b6624e20e87fa108e0502af5dd552b9b
#
_cell.length_a   1.000
_cell.length_b   1.000
_cell.length_c   1.000
_cell.angle_alpha   90.00
_cell.angle_beta   90.00
_cell.angle_gamma   90.00
#
_symmetry.space_group_name_H-M   'P 1'
#
loop_
_entity.id
_entity.type
_entity.pdbx_description
1 polymer ?
#
loop_
_entity_poly.entity_id
_entity_poly.type
_entity_poly.pdbx_seq_one_letter_code
_entity_poly.pdbx_strand_id
1 'polypeptide(L)'
;RGLGDVYKRQELNCEPTGEFAHNPEPLPENLTEIAAAVVREKADLGVVVDPDVDRLAFVSEDGSMFVEEYTLVAVADYVLSHRKGDTVSNLSSSRALRDVTERRGGRYHASAVGEVNVVAKMKEVGAVIGGEGNGGVIYPELHYGRDALVGVALFLTYLAQTGLRMTALRATYPAYYASKNKIALTPAIDVDKVLREIKDRYAGEQVN
;
A
#
# COMPACT_ATOMS: atom_id res chain seq x y z
N ARG A 1 -5.79 -3.90 23.37
CA ARG A 1 -4.91 -2.83 23.93
C ARG A 1 -3.85 -3.47 24.79
N GLY A 2 -2.58 -3.44 24.37
CA GLY A 2 -1.46 -3.90 25.18
C GLY A 2 -1.10 -2.86 26.25
N LEU A 3 -0.70 -3.31 27.44
CA LEU A 3 -0.33 -2.42 28.55
C LEU A 3 0.88 -1.50 28.24
N GLY A 4 1.66 -1.80 27.17
CA GLY A 4 2.86 -1.04 26.83
C GLY A 4 2.65 0.13 25.85
N ASP A 5 1.48 0.26 25.21
CA ASP A 5 1.23 1.28 24.19
C ASP A 5 0.49 2.52 24.73
N VAL A 6 -0.05 2.45 25.95
CA VAL A 6 -0.92 3.48 26.55
C VAL A 6 -0.26 4.86 26.64
N TYR A 7 1.04 4.93 26.77
CA TYR A 7 1.76 6.21 26.94
C TYR A 7 2.28 6.82 25.64
N LYS A 8 2.23 6.08 24.55
CA LYS A 8 2.88 6.46 23.29
C LYS A 8 1.92 6.51 22.10
N ARG A 9 0.64 6.23 22.31
CA ARG A 9 -0.38 6.25 21.26
C ARG A 9 -1.45 7.30 21.57
N GLN A 10 -1.67 8.19 20.61
CA GLN A 10 -2.79 9.12 20.58
C GLN A 10 -3.85 8.60 19.63
N GLU A 11 -5.11 8.72 19.99
CA GLU A 11 -6.26 8.34 19.17
C GLU A 11 -6.85 9.59 18.50
N LEU A 12 -7.17 9.50 17.21
CA LEU A 12 -7.81 10.54 16.42
C LEU A 12 -9.01 9.94 15.71
N ASN A 13 -10.20 10.51 15.90
CA ASN A 13 -11.45 10.06 15.27
C ASN A 13 -11.74 8.56 15.47
N CYS A 14 -11.44 8.01 16.66
CA CYS A 14 -11.57 6.58 16.98
C CYS A 14 -12.90 6.23 17.67
N GLU A 15 -13.86 7.14 17.75
CA GLU A 15 -15.17 6.88 18.36
C GLU A 15 -16.03 6.01 17.43
N PRO A 16 -16.54 4.85 17.89
CA PRO A 16 -17.24 3.90 17.04
C PRO A 16 -18.73 4.30 16.83
N THR A 17 -18.98 5.50 16.41
CA THR A 17 -20.33 6.05 16.18
C THR A 17 -20.93 5.65 14.84
N GLY A 18 -20.10 5.26 13.86
CA GLY A 18 -20.50 5.08 12.48
C GLY A 18 -20.55 6.40 11.70
N GLU A 19 -20.29 7.53 12.35
CA GLU A 19 -20.17 8.83 11.69
C GLU A 19 -18.70 9.17 11.48
N PHE A 20 -18.32 9.50 10.24
CA PHE A 20 -16.95 9.82 9.89
C PHE A 20 -16.72 11.32 9.89
N ALA A 21 -15.67 11.80 10.55
CA ALA A 21 -15.31 13.22 10.61
C ALA A 21 -14.90 13.79 9.24
N HIS A 22 -14.45 12.93 8.33
CA HIS A 22 -14.09 13.24 6.94
C HIS A 22 -14.37 12.02 6.06
N ASN A 23 -14.13 12.12 4.76
CA ASN A 23 -14.18 10.94 3.87
C ASN A 23 -13.19 9.89 4.41
N PRO A 24 -13.66 8.67 4.75
CA PRO A 24 -12.83 7.66 5.42
C PRO A 24 -11.81 7.00 4.50
N GLU A 25 -11.82 7.31 3.21
CA GLU A 25 -10.80 6.80 2.27
C GLU A 25 -9.43 7.42 2.60
N PRO A 26 -8.36 6.61 2.80
CA PRO A 26 -7.07 7.10 3.26
C PRO A 26 -6.25 7.76 2.14
N LEU A 27 -6.82 8.78 1.51
CA LEU A 27 -6.17 9.60 0.49
C LEU A 27 -5.57 10.86 1.12
N PRO A 28 -4.50 11.42 0.54
CA PRO A 28 -3.81 12.59 1.10
C PRO A 28 -4.72 13.77 1.44
N GLU A 29 -5.72 14.06 0.61
CA GLU A 29 -6.70 15.13 0.84
C GLU A 29 -7.56 14.93 2.08
N ASN A 30 -7.76 13.69 2.52
CA ASN A 30 -8.55 13.33 3.69
C ASN A 30 -7.70 13.23 4.96
N LEU A 31 -6.36 13.27 4.86
CA LEU A 31 -5.42 12.99 5.95
C LEU A 31 -4.74 14.25 6.50
N THR A 32 -5.26 15.44 6.22
CA THR A 32 -4.65 16.71 6.63
C THR A 32 -4.64 16.89 8.16
N GLU A 33 -5.68 16.40 8.84
CA GLU A 33 -5.81 16.50 10.30
C GLU A 33 -4.74 15.66 11.01
N ILE A 34 -4.59 14.40 10.63
CA ILE A 34 -3.57 13.52 11.23
C ILE A 34 -2.15 14.00 10.87
N ALA A 35 -1.92 14.52 9.67
CA ALA A 35 -0.64 15.11 9.29
C ALA A 35 -0.25 16.27 10.21
N ALA A 36 -1.18 17.18 10.48
CA ALA A 36 -0.97 18.27 11.44
C ALA A 36 -0.78 17.77 12.87
N ALA A 37 -1.53 16.73 13.28
CA ALA A 37 -1.41 16.13 14.60
C ALA A 37 -0.04 15.47 14.82
N VAL A 38 0.47 14.72 13.85
CA VAL A 38 1.81 14.08 13.93
C VAL A 38 2.89 15.12 14.19
N VAL A 39 2.86 16.25 13.48
CA VAL A 39 3.84 17.32 13.66
C VAL A 39 3.67 18.01 15.01
N ARG A 40 2.43 18.34 15.38
CA ARG A 40 2.11 19.04 16.65
C ARG A 40 2.52 18.22 17.86
N GLU A 41 2.19 16.93 17.87
CA GLU A 41 2.48 16.00 18.98
C GLU A 41 3.91 15.44 18.92
N LYS A 42 4.69 15.79 17.88
CA LYS A 42 6.04 15.25 17.63
C LYS A 42 6.04 13.71 17.62
N ALA A 43 5.00 13.12 17.02
CA ALA A 43 4.89 11.69 16.91
C ALA A 43 5.91 11.12 15.90
N ASP A 44 6.36 9.90 16.10
CA ASP A 44 7.27 9.22 15.17
C ASP A 44 6.60 8.88 13.84
N LEU A 45 5.28 8.64 13.88
CA LEU A 45 4.44 8.40 12.71
C LEU A 45 2.95 8.51 13.04
N GLY A 46 2.14 8.66 12.00
CA GLY A 46 0.69 8.47 12.04
C GLY A 46 0.29 7.16 11.35
N VAL A 47 -0.70 6.47 11.92
CA VAL A 47 -1.29 5.25 11.36
C VAL A 47 -2.74 5.53 11.01
N VAL A 48 -3.14 5.23 9.78
CA VAL A 48 -4.52 5.42 9.30
C VAL A 48 -5.03 4.11 8.72
N VAL A 49 -6.21 3.73 9.15
CA VAL A 49 -6.95 2.59 8.58
C VAL A 49 -8.30 3.06 8.08
N ASP A 50 -8.83 2.39 7.07
CA ASP A 50 -10.18 2.61 6.59
C ASP A 50 -11.24 1.87 7.45
N PRO A 51 -12.54 2.04 7.21
CA PRO A 51 -13.58 1.53 8.12
C PRO A 51 -13.63 0.03 8.31
N ASP A 52 -13.28 -0.75 7.30
CA ASP A 52 -13.23 -2.22 7.35
C ASP A 52 -11.81 -2.77 7.62
N VAL A 53 -10.85 -1.86 7.91
CA VAL A 53 -9.49 -2.16 8.39
C VAL A 53 -8.72 -3.05 7.41
N ASP A 54 -8.94 -2.86 6.13
CA ASP A 54 -8.27 -3.62 5.06
C ASP A 54 -7.22 -2.79 4.30
N ARG A 55 -7.27 -1.44 4.39
CA ARG A 55 -6.31 -0.50 3.82
C ARG A 55 -5.56 0.27 4.90
N LEU A 56 -4.29 0.48 4.67
CA LEU A 56 -3.35 1.10 5.60
C LEU A 56 -2.57 2.22 4.92
N ALA A 57 -2.58 3.38 5.53
CA ALA A 57 -1.71 4.49 5.16
C ALA A 57 -0.89 4.97 6.37
N PHE A 58 0.28 5.52 6.10
CA PHE A 58 1.14 6.11 7.11
C PHE A 58 1.42 7.58 6.81
N VAL A 59 1.53 8.33 7.89
CA VAL A 59 2.02 9.72 7.89
C VAL A 59 3.39 9.74 8.54
N SER A 60 4.35 10.37 7.88
CA SER A 60 5.72 10.50 8.37
C SER A 60 5.83 11.53 9.49
N GLU A 61 6.91 11.51 10.24
CA GLU A 61 7.20 12.41 11.36
C GLU A 61 7.18 13.90 11.01
N ASP A 62 7.34 14.27 9.75
CA ASP A 62 7.28 15.63 9.24
C ASP A 62 5.89 16.05 8.71
N GLY A 63 4.90 15.15 8.83
CA GLY A 63 3.55 15.33 8.32
C GLY A 63 3.37 14.96 6.85
N SER A 64 4.41 14.55 6.16
CA SER A 64 4.29 14.06 4.78
C SER A 64 3.67 12.67 4.71
N MET A 65 2.96 12.38 3.61
CA MET A 65 2.43 11.04 3.38
C MET A 65 3.57 10.09 3.03
N PHE A 66 3.59 8.91 3.70
CA PHE A 66 4.48 7.82 3.28
C PHE A 66 4.09 7.27 1.91
N VAL A 67 2.87 7.60 1.49
CA VAL A 67 2.14 7.14 0.30
C VAL A 67 1.71 5.68 0.43
N GLU A 68 0.42 5.44 0.33
CA GLU A 68 -0.21 4.13 0.61
C GLU A 68 0.40 2.96 -0.16
N GLU A 69 0.86 3.19 -1.38
CA GLU A 69 1.54 2.19 -2.20
C GLU A 69 2.85 1.71 -1.56
N TYR A 70 3.62 2.61 -0.93
CA TYR A 70 4.89 2.26 -0.30
C TYR A 70 4.72 1.55 1.04
N THR A 71 3.53 1.51 1.59
CA THR A 71 3.19 0.61 2.71
C THR A 71 3.47 -0.84 2.34
N LEU A 72 2.89 -1.31 1.22
CA LEU A 72 3.14 -2.66 0.71
C LEU A 72 4.62 -2.87 0.37
N VAL A 73 5.28 -1.88 -0.23
CA VAL A 73 6.69 -1.97 -0.62
C VAL A 73 7.59 -2.18 0.59
N ALA A 74 7.40 -1.40 1.66
CA ALA A 74 8.19 -1.50 2.88
C ALA A 74 7.93 -2.82 3.64
N VAL A 75 6.66 -3.23 3.74
CA VAL A 75 6.29 -4.50 4.36
C VAL A 75 6.88 -5.68 3.57
N ALA A 76 6.84 -5.63 2.24
CA ALA A 76 7.43 -6.66 1.39
C ALA A 76 8.97 -6.69 1.53
N ASP A 77 9.63 -5.54 1.62
CA ASP A 77 11.08 -5.47 1.84
C ASP A 77 11.47 -6.15 3.16
N TYR A 78 10.68 -5.93 4.22
CA TYR A 78 10.84 -6.62 5.49
C TYR A 78 10.66 -8.13 5.37
N VAL A 79 9.53 -8.60 4.83
CA VAL A 79 9.26 -10.04 4.68
C VAL A 79 10.33 -10.72 3.85
N LEU A 80 10.71 -10.13 2.72
CA LEU A 80 11.73 -10.66 1.82
C LEU A 80 13.14 -10.63 2.41
N SER A 81 13.40 -9.78 3.42
CA SER A 81 14.68 -9.80 4.14
C SER A 81 14.85 -11.03 5.04
N HIS A 82 13.74 -11.65 5.45
CA HIS A 82 13.72 -12.85 6.30
C HIS A 82 13.40 -14.12 5.52
N ARG A 83 12.67 -14.01 4.43
CA ARG A 83 12.24 -15.15 3.61
C ARG A 83 12.24 -14.78 2.13
N LYS A 84 13.16 -15.38 1.38
CA LYS A 84 13.15 -15.25 -0.08
C LYS A 84 11.86 -15.82 -0.67
N GLY A 85 11.25 -15.11 -1.61
CA GLY A 85 10.03 -15.55 -2.28
C GLY A 85 9.55 -14.55 -3.32
N ASP A 86 8.46 -14.89 -3.96
CA ASP A 86 7.83 -14.09 -4.99
C ASP A 86 6.79 -13.13 -4.36
N THR A 87 6.49 -12.04 -5.05
CA THR A 87 5.47 -11.07 -4.64
C THR A 87 4.44 -10.83 -5.74
N VAL A 88 3.26 -10.36 -5.33
CA VAL A 88 2.17 -10.00 -6.26
C VAL A 88 1.60 -8.63 -5.89
N SER A 89 1.39 -7.77 -6.88
CA SER A 89 0.46 -6.66 -6.74
C SER A 89 -0.39 -6.48 -8.00
N ASN A 90 -1.45 -5.66 -7.88
CA ASN A 90 -2.29 -5.37 -9.03
C ASN A 90 -1.63 -4.35 -9.99
N LEU A 91 -2.15 -4.26 -11.21
CA LEU A 91 -1.66 -3.34 -12.26
C LEU A 91 -1.90 -1.86 -11.94
N SER A 92 -2.65 -1.52 -10.87
CA SER A 92 -2.82 -0.16 -10.38
C SER A 92 -1.69 0.28 -9.44
N SER A 93 -0.66 -0.54 -9.27
CA SER A 93 0.54 -0.27 -8.46
C SER A 93 1.70 0.18 -9.34
N SER A 94 2.66 0.91 -8.74
CA SER A 94 3.91 1.25 -9.44
C SER A 94 4.87 0.06 -9.53
N ARG A 95 6.04 0.32 -10.07
CA ARG A 95 7.11 -0.68 -10.17
C ARG A 95 7.92 -0.86 -8.87
N ALA A 96 7.65 -0.08 -7.83
CA ALA A 96 8.46 -0.09 -6.61
C ALA A 96 8.49 -1.46 -5.92
N LEU A 97 7.36 -2.17 -5.89
CA LEU A 97 7.33 -3.53 -5.34
C LEU A 97 8.17 -4.50 -6.17
N ARG A 98 8.14 -4.39 -7.49
CA ARG A 98 8.99 -5.20 -8.38
C ARG A 98 10.46 -4.98 -8.09
N ASP A 99 10.90 -3.71 -8.02
CA ASP A 99 12.29 -3.36 -7.79
C ASP A 99 12.80 -3.94 -6.45
N VAL A 100 11.99 -3.85 -5.41
CA VAL A 100 12.31 -4.44 -4.10
C VAL A 100 12.38 -5.96 -4.19
N THR A 101 11.43 -6.59 -4.86
CA THR A 101 11.37 -8.05 -4.99
C THR A 101 12.60 -8.59 -5.73
N GLU A 102 12.94 -7.98 -6.85
CA GLU A 102 14.11 -8.36 -7.66
C GLU A 102 15.42 -8.12 -6.89
N ARG A 103 15.53 -6.99 -6.18
CA ARG A 103 16.67 -6.70 -5.30
C ARG A 103 16.85 -7.76 -4.21
N ARG A 104 15.75 -8.32 -3.70
CA ARG A 104 15.75 -9.41 -2.70
C ARG A 104 15.86 -10.80 -3.32
N GLY A 105 15.98 -10.90 -4.66
CA GLY A 105 16.18 -12.14 -5.40
C GLY A 105 14.93 -13.01 -5.54
N GLY A 106 13.75 -12.43 -5.43
CA GLY A 106 12.45 -12.99 -5.78
C GLY A 106 12.00 -12.58 -7.17
N ARG A 107 10.80 -13.03 -7.58
CA ARG A 107 10.13 -12.62 -8.82
C ARG A 107 8.86 -11.87 -8.48
N TYR A 108 8.64 -10.78 -9.19
CA TYR A 108 7.41 -10.01 -9.11
C TYR A 108 6.40 -10.51 -10.15
N HIS A 109 5.13 -10.60 -9.75
CA HIS A 109 4.02 -10.93 -10.63
C HIS A 109 2.93 -9.88 -10.52
N ALA A 110 2.43 -9.42 -11.66
CA ALA A 110 1.28 -8.53 -11.73
C ALA A 110 -0.02 -9.32 -11.84
N SER A 111 -1.10 -8.80 -11.27
CA SER A 111 -2.47 -9.29 -11.44
C SER A 111 -3.39 -8.20 -11.97
N ALA A 112 -4.55 -8.58 -12.46
CA ALA A 112 -5.64 -7.63 -12.68
C ALA A 112 -6.02 -6.93 -11.37
N VAL A 113 -6.64 -5.74 -11.47
CA VAL A 113 -7.13 -4.98 -10.32
C VAL A 113 -8.22 -5.74 -9.60
N GLY A 114 -8.23 -5.65 -8.28
CA GLY A 114 -9.15 -6.31 -7.36
C GLY A 114 -8.50 -7.42 -6.54
N GLU A 115 -8.80 -7.44 -5.25
CA GLU A 115 -8.21 -8.36 -4.27
C GLU A 115 -8.30 -9.82 -4.69
N VAL A 116 -9.45 -10.24 -5.22
CA VAL A 116 -9.68 -11.63 -5.68
C VAL A 116 -8.64 -12.05 -6.73
N ASN A 117 -8.30 -11.15 -7.65
CA ASN A 117 -7.29 -11.41 -8.69
C ASN A 117 -5.88 -11.48 -8.10
N VAL A 118 -5.58 -10.59 -7.13
CA VAL A 118 -4.30 -10.62 -6.40
C VAL A 118 -4.15 -11.94 -5.66
N VAL A 119 -5.15 -12.33 -4.88
CA VAL A 119 -5.15 -13.58 -4.11
C VAL A 119 -5.02 -14.81 -5.00
N ALA A 120 -5.77 -14.86 -6.11
CA ALA A 120 -5.67 -15.95 -7.08
C ALA A 120 -4.24 -16.08 -7.63
N LYS A 121 -3.64 -14.96 -8.05
CA LYS A 121 -2.25 -14.94 -8.53
C LYS A 121 -1.26 -15.31 -7.44
N MET A 122 -1.43 -14.84 -6.21
CA MET A 122 -0.59 -15.21 -5.08
C MET A 122 -0.58 -16.72 -4.82
N LYS A 123 -1.75 -17.36 -4.85
CA LYS A 123 -1.88 -18.81 -4.71
C LYS A 123 -1.26 -19.57 -5.87
N GLU A 124 -1.43 -19.07 -7.11
CA GLU A 124 -0.86 -19.67 -8.31
C GLU A 124 0.68 -19.73 -8.26
N VAL A 125 1.30 -18.63 -7.83
CA VAL A 125 2.78 -18.51 -7.85
C VAL A 125 3.44 -18.83 -6.50
N GLY A 126 2.66 -19.08 -5.45
CA GLY A 126 3.17 -19.30 -4.10
C GLY A 126 3.84 -18.06 -3.50
N ALA A 127 3.30 -16.88 -3.77
CA ALA A 127 3.85 -15.61 -3.29
C ALA A 127 3.86 -15.54 -1.75
N VAL A 128 4.92 -14.99 -1.18
CA VAL A 128 5.10 -14.87 0.28
C VAL A 128 4.48 -13.60 0.85
N ILE A 129 4.25 -12.60 0.01
CA ILE A 129 3.59 -11.34 0.34
C ILE A 129 2.98 -10.75 -0.92
N GLY A 130 1.88 -10.04 -0.81
CA GLY A 130 1.24 -9.33 -1.90
C GLY A 130 0.29 -8.27 -1.40
N GLY A 131 -0.44 -7.66 -2.33
CA GLY A 131 -1.41 -6.63 -1.98
C GLY A 131 -1.76 -5.70 -3.13
N GLU A 132 -2.26 -4.55 -2.78
CA GLU A 132 -2.69 -3.53 -3.73
C GLU A 132 -2.02 -2.18 -3.42
N GLY A 133 -1.84 -1.35 -4.45
CA GLY A 133 -1.24 -0.01 -4.33
C GLY A 133 -2.10 1.01 -3.57
N ASN A 134 -3.21 0.60 -3.00
CA ASN A 134 -4.10 1.38 -2.14
C ASN A 134 -3.85 1.16 -0.64
N GLY A 135 -2.75 0.52 -0.26
CA GLY A 135 -2.39 0.22 1.13
C GLY A 135 -2.87 -1.15 1.62
N GLY A 136 -3.50 -1.96 0.77
CA GLY A 136 -3.92 -3.31 1.14
C GLY A 136 -2.75 -4.29 1.17
N VAL A 137 -2.45 -4.86 2.33
CA VAL A 137 -1.40 -5.87 2.54
C VAL A 137 -2.02 -7.25 2.72
N ILE A 138 -1.52 -8.24 1.98
CA ILE A 138 -1.94 -9.64 2.08
C ILE A 138 -0.73 -10.47 2.49
N TYR A 139 -0.79 -11.08 3.67
CA TYR A 139 0.28 -11.92 4.20
C TYR A 139 -0.19 -13.38 4.38
N PRO A 140 0.15 -14.28 3.44
CA PRO A 140 -0.39 -15.64 3.39
C PRO A 140 -0.13 -16.51 4.62
N GLU A 141 0.92 -16.22 5.40
CA GLU A 141 1.18 -16.96 6.65
C GLU A 141 0.09 -16.71 7.70
N LEU A 142 -0.63 -15.59 7.62
CA LEU A 142 -1.78 -15.31 8.46
C LEU A 142 -3.07 -15.70 7.74
N HIS A 143 -3.37 -15.07 6.60
CA HIS A 143 -4.51 -15.39 5.74
C HIS A 143 -4.40 -14.72 4.36
N TYR A 144 -5.29 -15.09 3.43
CA TYR A 144 -5.37 -14.53 2.08
C TYR A 144 -6.44 -13.41 1.98
N GLY A 145 -6.38 -12.44 2.85
CA GLY A 145 -7.20 -11.22 2.80
C GLY A 145 -6.32 -10.01 3.06
N ARG A 146 -6.74 -8.84 2.60
CA ARG A 146 -6.09 -7.60 2.98
C ARG A 146 -6.27 -7.36 4.47
N ASP A 147 -5.22 -6.95 5.16
CA ASP A 147 -5.22 -6.78 6.61
C ASP A 147 -4.29 -5.62 7.00
N ALA A 148 -4.92 -4.52 7.44
CA ALA A 148 -4.17 -3.35 7.87
C ALA A 148 -3.38 -3.62 9.16
N LEU A 149 -3.89 -4.44 10.08
CA LEU A 149 -3.22 -4.68 11.36
C LEU A 149 -1.94 -5.51 11.19
N VAL A 150 -1.95 -6.51 10.31
CA VAL A 150 -0.73 -7.23 9.97
C VAL A 150 0.27 -6.31 9.27
N GLY A 151 -0.25 -5.43 8.40
CA GLY A 151 0.57 -4.39 7.76
C GLY A 151 1.25 -3.48 8.78
N VAL A 152 0.51 -2.99 9.77
CA VAL A 152 1.06 -2.19 10.89
C VAL A 152 2.14 -2.96 11.64
N ALA A 153 1.86 -4.21 12.04
CA ALA A 153 2.81 -5.01 12.82
C ALA A 153 4.14 -5.25 12.07
N LEU A 154 4.06 -5.64 10.80
CA LEU A 154 5.24 -5.88 9.95
C LEU A 154 6.01 -4.58 9.68
N PHE A 155 5.31 -3.49 9.37
CA PHE A 155 5.92 -2.20 9.10
C PHE A 155 6.64 -1.63 10.33
N LEU A 156 5.99 -1.61 11.50
CA LEU A 156 6.61 -1.10 12.73
C LEU A 156 7.80 -1.94 13.17
N THR A 157 7.72 -3.26 12.97
CA THR A 157 8.86 -4.15 13.23
C THR A 157 10.04 -3.79 12.32
N TYR A 158 9.77 -3.57 11.03
CA TYR A 158 10.80 -3.16 10.09
C TYR A 158 11.40 -1.81 10.42
N LEU A 159 10.56 -0.80 10.71
CA LEU A 159 11.02 0.53 11.11
C LEU A 159 11.93 0.47 12.33
N ALA A 160 11.53 -0.30 13.37
CA ALA A 160 12.33 -0.50 14.57
C ALA A 160 13.66 -1.19 14.30
N GLN A 161 13.68 -2.18 13.40
CA GLN A 161 14.93 -2.88 13.04
C GLN A 161 15.89 -2.02 12.24
N THR A 162 15.38 -1.16 11.36
CA THR A 162 16.22 -0.25 10.57
C THR A 162 16.80 0.89 11.39
N GLY A 163 16.12 1.30 12.47
CA GLY A 163 16.44 2.50 13.23
C GLY A 163 16.28 3.80 12.45
N LEU A 164 15.66 3.75 11.27
CA LEU A 164 15.41 4.92 10.43
C LEU A 164 14.13 5.66 10.87
N ARG A 165 14.05 6.95 10.57
CA ARG A 165 12.78 7.68 10.58
C ARG A 165 11.97 7.35 9.32
N MET A 166 10.69 7.67 9.34
CA MET A 166 9.77 7.39 8.22
C MET A 166 10.24 8.02 6.91
N THR A 167 10.59 9.30 6.94
CA THR A 167 11.10 10.03 5.76
C THR A 167 12.38 9.40 5.22
N ALA A 168 13.30 8.98 6.09
CA ALA A 168 14.53 8.33 5.70
C ALA A 168 14.27 6.93 5.11
N LEU A 169 13.36 6.16 5.70
CA LEU A 169 12.95 4.86 5.15
C LEU A 169 12.31 5.04 3.76
N ARG A 170 11.38 6.00 3.60
CA ARG A 170 10.74 6.30 2.31
C ARG A 170 11.77 6.66 1.24
N ALA A 171 12.80 7.41 1.59
CA ALA A 171 13.88 7.82 0.68
C ALA A 171 14.78 6.67 0.19
N THR A 172 14.73 5.49 0.83
CA THR A 172 15.45 4.30 0.36
C THR A 172 14.82 3.63 -0.86
N TYR A 173 13.57 3.97 -1.16
CA TYR A 173 12.83 3.43 -2.30
C TYR A 173 12.80 4.42 -3.46
N PRO A 174 12.81 3.92 -4.72
CA PRO A 174 12.71 4.78 -5.89
C PRO A 174 11.39 5.56 -5.87
N ALA A 175 11.44 6.81 -6.32
CA ALA A 175 10.25 7.64 -6.47
C ALA A 175 9.56 7.33 -7.79
N TYR A 176 8.36 6.76 -7.71
CA TYR A 176 7.43 6.60 -8.82
C TYR A 176 6.28 7.58 -8.69
N TYR A 177 5.83 8.09 -9.80
CA TYR A 177 4.67 8.98 -9.88
C TYR A 177 3.56 8.25 -10.63
N ALA A 178 2.42 8.07 -9.99
CA ALA A 178 1.22 7.52 -10.60
C ALA A 178 0.24 8.63 -10.93
N SER A 179 -0.31 8.62 -12.14
CA SER A 179 -1.44 9.49 -12.51
C SER A 179 -2.66 8.63 -12.77
N LYS A 180 -3.71 8.82 -11.98
CA LYS A 180 -4.99 8.14 -12.14
C LYS A 180 -5.99 9.12 -12.74
N ASN A 181 -6.51 8.80 -13.91
CA ASN A 181 -7.46 9.64 -14.63
C ASN A 181 -8.76 8.88 -14.88
N LYS A 182 -9.88 9.60 -14.85
CA LYS A 182 -11.20 9.06 -15.15
C LYS A 182 -11.71 9.68 -16.45
N ILE A 183 -12.10 8.84 -17.39
CA ILE A 183 -12.72 9.25 -18.64
C ILE A 183 -14.19 8.88 -18.58
N ALA A 184 -15.07 9.87 -18.77
CA ALA A 184 -16.50 9.62 -18.88
C ALA A 184 -16.78 8.95 -20.23
N LEU A 185 -17.35 7.74 -20.18
CA LEU A 185 -17.74 7.01 -21.38
C LEU A 185 -19.12 7.45 -21.86
N THR A 186 -19.26 7.62 -23.17
CA THR A 186 -20.57 7.79 -23.80
C THR A 186 -20.99 6.53 -24.52
N PRO A 187 -22.29 6.30 -24.81
CA PRO A 187 -22.74 5.12 -25.55
C PRO A 187 -22.13 4.94 -26.95
N ALA A 188 -21.52 6.00 -27.49
CA ALA A 188 -20.85 5.98 -28.79
C ALA A 188 -19.42 5.40 -28.72
N ILE A 189 -18.86 5.19 -27.53
CA ILE A 189 -17.50 4.71 -27.35
C ILE A 189 -17.52 3.18 -27.18
N ASP A 190 -17.03 2.49 -28.19
CA ASP A 190 -16.74 1.05 -28.10
C ASP A 190 -15.40 0.85 -27.37
N VAL A 191 -15.50 0.53 -26.06
CA VAL A 191 -14.33 0.38 -25.18
C VAL A 191 -13.41 -0.75 -25.67
N ASP A 192 -13.98 -1.88 -26.11
CA ASP A 192 -13.19 -3.02 -26.56
C ASP A 192 -12.42 -2.71 -27.84
N LYS A 193 -13.01 -1.91 -28.72
CA LYS A 193 -12.32 -1.43 -29.92
C LYS A 193 -11.15 -0.51 -29.55
N VAL A 194 -11.39 0.46 -28.66
CA VAL A 194 -10.33 1.39 -28.20
C VAL A 194 -9.18 0.65 -27.53
N LEU A 195 -9.49 -0.33 -26.66
CA LEU A 195 -8.46 -1.12 -25.99
C LEU A 195 -7.64 -1.97 -26.97
N ARG A 196 -8.26 -2.55 -28.00
CA ARG A 196 -7.54 -3.25 -29.05
C ARG A 196 -6.62 -2.31 -29.83
N GLU A 197 -7.11 -1.15 -30.26
CA GLU A 197 -6.31 -0.16 -30.99
C GLU A 197 -5.11 0.35 -30.17
N ILE A 198 -5.28 0.56 -28.86
CA ILE A 198 -4.19 0.91 -27.95
C ILE A 198 -3.17 -0.21 -27.87
N LYS A 199 -3.61 -1.44 -27.67
CA LYS A 199 -2.73 -2.62 -27.62
C LYS A 199 -1.92 -2.79 -28.89
N ASP A 200 -2.56 -2.63 -30.05
CA ASP A 200 -1.89 -2.73 -31.35
C ASP A 200 -0.87 -1.60 -31.57
N ARG A 201 -1.24 -0.38 -31.16
CA ARG A 201 -0.36 0.80 -31.28
C ARG A 201 0.92 0.67 -30.46
N TYR A 202 0.85 0.03 -29.29
CA TYR A 202 1.99 -0.13 -28.39
C TYR A 202 2.55 -1.55 -28.35
N ALA A 203 2.26 -2.39 -29.35
CA ALA A 203 2.69 -3.79 -29.42
C ALA A 203 4.22 -3.99 -29.40
N GLY A 204 5.00 -2.95 -29.72
CA GLY A 204 6.47 -2.95 -29.67
C GLY A 204 7.07 -2.40 -28.38
N GLU A 205 6.22 -1.94 -27.44
CA GLU A 205 6.66 -1.35 -26.19
C GLU A 205 6.39 -2.32 -25.00
N GLN A 206 7.16 -2.17 -23.90
CA GLN A 206 6.87 -2.89 -22.67
C GLN A 206 5.66 -2.23 -21.97
N VAL A 207 4.47 -2.55 -22.43
CA VAL A 207 3.21 -2.18 -21.81
C VAL A 207 2.67 -3.40 -21.06
N ASN A 208 2.41 -3.25 -19.77
CA ASN A 208 1.77 -4.29 -18.96
C ASN A 208 0.25 -4.17 -19.06
#